data_4a191cdadddb2b6c6055a461c1295332
#
_entry.id   4a191cdadddb2b6c6055a461c1295332
#
_cell.length_a   1.000
_cell.length_b   1.000
_cell.length_c   1.000
_cell.angle_alpha   90.00
_cell.angle_beta   90.00
_cell.angle_gamma   90.00
#
_symmetry.space_group_name_H-M   'P 1'
#
loop_
_entity.id
_entity.type
_entity.pdbx_description
1 polymer ?
#
loop_
_entity_poly.entity_id
_entity_poly.type
_entity_poly.pdbx_seq_one_letter_code
_entity_poly.pdbx_strand_id
1 'polypeptide(L)'
;MAVTNTSDFLPTGGIAEVAQMTSANGISESADLIVGHAEGKRIKEIRVFSGQTNPIPAGTVLVLKLFDGTNSRTIGSAICPGGADTLQAFFAFTNLFLPTVAHAFRAQLRTPLASGATLDFTFIGEEF
;
A
#
# COMPACT_ATOMS: atom_id res chain seq x y z
N MET A 1 -15.87 14.96 30.64
CA MET A 1 -15.47 15.64 30.04
C MET A 1 -15.38 15.48 28.81
N ALA A 2 -15.97 15.74 28.25
CA ALA A 2 -15.86 15.43 26.97
C ALA A 2 -14.87 16.24 26.30
N VAL A 3 -14.08 15.66 25.66
CA VAL A 3 -13.09 16.33 24.90
C VAL A 3 -13.61 16.46 23.51
N THR A 4 -14.67 17.14 23.42
CA THR A 4 -15.45 17.07 22.21
C THR A 4 -14.78 17.69 21.01
N ASN A 5 -14.06 18.75 21.23
CA ASN A 5 -13.47 19.45 20.09
C ASN A 5 -12.26 18.73 19.52
N THR A 6 -11.85 17.65 20.13
CA THR A 6 -10.77 16.86 19.58
C THR A 6 -11.25 15.84 18.58
N SER A 7 -12.53 15.79 18.31
CA SER A 7 -13.07 14.80 17.38
C SER A 7 -12.45 14.87 15.99
N ASP A 8 -12.01 16.04 15.57
CA ASP A 8 -11.36 16.18 14.28
C ASP A 8 -10.03 15.44 14.19
N PHE A 9 -9.44 15.13 15.33
CA PHE A 9 -8.15 14.45 15.39
C PHE A 9 -8.25 13.01 15.89
N LEU A 10 -9.46 12.60 16.29
CA LEU A 10 -9.67 11.23 16.77
C LEU A 10 -10.12 10.36 15.60
N PRO A 11 -9.56 9.18 15.46
CA PRO A 11 -10.02 8.25 14.44
C PRO A 11 -11.47 7.86 14.67
N THR A 12 -12.22 7.73 13.59
CA THR A 12 -13.57 7.16 13.65
C THR A 12 -13.52 5.64 13.65
N GLY A 13 -12.41 5.06 13.20
CA GLY A 13 -12.24 3.62 13.21
C GLY A 13 -10.89 3.23 12.65
N GLY A 14 -10.50 2.01 12.98
CA GLY A 14 -9.35 1.38 12.35
C GLY A 14 -9.71 0.90 10.96
N ILE A 15 -8.70 0.75 10.13
CA ILE A 15 -8.86 0.18 8.80
C ILE A 15 -7.93 -0.99 8.61
N ALA A 16 -8.39 -1.96 7.80
CA ALA A 16 -7.58 -3.04 7.29
C ALA A 16 -8.06 -3.28 5.85
N GLU A 17 -7.41 -2.63 4.90
CA GLU A 17 -7.80 -2.71 3.49
C GLU A 17 -6.79 -3.53 2.71
N VAL A 18 -7.26 -4.21 1.69
CA VAL A 18 -6.43 -5.09 0.88
C VAL A 18 -6.47 -4.67 -0.58
N ALA A 19 -5.36 -4.88 -1.28
CA ALA A 19 -5.26 -4.65 -2.71
C ALA A 19 -4.29 -5.67 -3.29
N GLN A 20 -4.34 -5.85 -4.61
CA GLN A 20 -3.53 -6.87 -5.26
C GLN A 20 -2.91 -6.32 -6.53
N MET A 21 -1.64 -6.66 -6.76
CA MET A 21 -0.99 -6.50 -8.05
C MET A 21 -0.90 -7.84 -8.75
N THR A 22 -1.10 -7.83 -10.05
CA THR A 22 -1.03 -9.04 -10.89
C THR A 22 -0.08 -8.80 -12.05
N SER A 23 0.14 -9.84 -12.86
CA SER A 23 0.97 -9.73 -14.06
C SER A 23 0.44 -8.69 -15.05
N ALA A 24 -0.83 -8.35 -15.01
CA ALA A 24 -1.42 -7.33 -15.88
C ALA A 24 -0.80 -5.95 -15.69
N ASN A 25 -0.21 -5.68 -14.52
CA ASN A 25 0.45 -4.41 -14.25
C ASN A 25 1.74 -4.22 -15.05
N GLY A 26 2.41 -5.30 -15.41
CA GLY A 26 3.72 -5.22 -16.06
C GLY A 26 4.71 -4.45 -15.19
N ILE A 27 5.42 -3.50 -15.78
CA ILE A 27 6.33 -2.61 -15.07
C ILE A 27 5.76 -1.20 -14.91
N SER A 28 4.49 -1.02 -15.21
CA SER A 28 3.80 0.26 -15.06
C SER A 28 3.41 0.49 -13.61
N GLU A 29 3.21 1.75 -13.27
CA GLU A 29 2.65 2.11 -11.97
C GLU A 29 1.25 1.51 -11.85
N SER A 30 0.94 0.94 -10.71
CA SER A 30 -0.36 0.32 -10.48
C SER A 30 -1.48 1.35 -10.47
N ALA A 31 -2.72 0.88 -10.55
CA ALA A 31 -3.87 1.69 -10.17
C ALA A 31 -3.78 2.00 -8.67
N ASP A 32 -4.69 2.84 -8.19
CA ASP A 32 -4.74 3.18 -6.78
C ASP A 32 -4.98 1.92 -5.95
N LEU A 33 -4.07 1.61 -5.05
CA LEU A 33 -4.18 0.45 -4.16
C LEU A 33 -5.06 0.76 -2.97
N ILE A 34 -4.92 1.95 -2.42
CA ILE A 34 -5.77 2.47 -1.37
C ILE A 34 -5.88 3.98 -1.58
N VAL A 35 -7.06 4.52 -1.42
CA VAL A 35 -7.30 5.96 -1.54
C VAL A 35 -7.52 6.58 -0.17
N GLY A 36 -7.26 7.87 -0.06
CA GLY A 36 -7.49 8.61 1.16
C GLY A 36 -8.97 8.81 1.46
N HIS A 37 -9.22 9.48 2.54
CA HIS A 37 -10.57 9.79 3.01
C HIS A 37 -10.73 11.30 3.10
N ALA A 38 -11.95 11.80 2.93
CA ALA A 38 -12.22 13.24 2.96
C ALA A 38 -11.76 13.88 4.27
N GLU A 39 -11.89 13.17 5.38
CA GLU A 39 -11.46 13.63 6.70
C GLU A 39 -10.05 13.16 7.05
N GLY A 40 -9.43 12.41 6.17
CA GLY A 40 -8.09 11.90 6.35
C GLY A 40 -8.02 10.42 6.68
N LYS A 41 -6.93 9.81 6.29
CA LYS A 41 -6.64 8.40 6.55
C LYS A 41 -5.17 8.29 6.91
N ARG A 42 -4.85 7.72 8.07
CA ARG A 42 -3.47 7.50 8.48
C ARG A 42 -3.11 6.05 8.26
N ILE A 43 -2.02 5.80 7.56
CA ILE A 43 -1.51 4.46 7.32
C ILE A 43 -0.34 4.21 8.25
N LYS A 44 -0.43 3.15 9.03
CA LYS A 44 0.62 2.76 9.99
C LYS A 44 1.52 1.69 9.44
N GLU A 45 0.95 0.73 8.72
CA GLU A 45 1.71 -0.40 8.16
C GLU A 45 1.18 -0.78 6.81
N ILE A 46 2.08 -1.23 5.95
CA ILE A 46 1.74 -1.88 4.70
C ILE A 46 2.50 -3.20 4.68
N ARG A 47 1.80 -4.31 4.55
CA ARG A 47 2.39 -5.64 4.44
C ARG A 47 2.11 -6.17 3.05
N VAL A 48 3.13 -6.73 2.44
CA VAL A 48 3.04 -7.25 1.08
C VAL A 48 3.43 -8.71 1.09
N PHE A 49 2.50 -9.57 0.73
CA PHE A 49 2.74 -11.01 0.65
C PHE A 49 2.63 -11.48 -0.79
N SER A 50 3.41 -12.50 -1.13
CA SER A 50 3.23 -13.17 -2.41
C SER A 50 2.01 -14.11 -2.33
N GLY A 51 1.38 -14.36 -3.49
CA GLY A 51 0.26 -15.29 -3.58
C GLY A 51 0.73 -16.74 -3.44
N GLN A 52 -0.25 -17.64 -3.33
CA GLN A 52 0.00 -19.04 -3.03
C GLN A 52 0.50 -19.86 -4.21
N THR A 53 0.05 -19.53 -5.42
CA THR A 53 0.22 -20.46 -6.55
C THR A 53 1.51 -20.29 -7.30
N ASN A 54 1.95 -19.06 -7.53
CA ASN A 54 3.16 -18.80 -8.30
C ASN A 54 4.13 -17.97 -7.47
N PRO A 55 5.32 -18.51 -7.20
CA PRO A 55 6.27 -17.79 -6.39
C PRO A 55 6.81 -16.54 -7.10
N ILE A 56 7.20 -15.58 -6.30
CA ILE A 56 7.87 -14.37 -6.76
C ILE A 56 9.36 -14.67 -6.80
N PRO A 57 10.09 -14.31 -7.87
CA PRO A 57 11.55 -14.51 -7.89
C PRO A 57 12.23 -13.63 -6.84
N ALA A 58 13.23 -14.21 -6.18
CA ALA A 58 14.07 -13.42 -5.27
C ALA A 58 14.75 -12.29 -6.05
N GLY A 59 14.84 -11.12 -5.41
CA GLY A 59 15.46 -9.95 -6.05
C GLY A 59 14.48 -9.08 -6.81
N THR A 60 13.19 -9.42 -6.85
CA THR A 60 12.17 -8.54 -7.42
C THR A 60 12.13 -7.24 -6.64
N VAL A 61 12.22 -6.11 -7.34
CA VAL A 61 12.23 -4.79 -6.70
C VAL A 61 10.83 -4.20 -6.74
N LEU A 62 10.31 -3.90 -5.57
CA LEU A 62 9.01 -3.25 -5.40
C LEU A 62 9.23 -1.80 -4.96
N VAL A 63 8.61 -0.88 -5.66
CA VAL A 63 8.64 0.54 -5.33
C VAL A 63 7.26 0.97 -4.87
N LEU A 64 7.20 1.59 -3.69
CA LEU A 64 5.97 2.13 -3.14
C LEU A 64 5.90 3.61 -3.44
N LYS A 65 4.78 4.06 -3.98
CA LYS A 65 4.58 5.45 -4.39
C LYS A 65 3.37 6.06 -3.71
N LEU A 66 3.48 7.35 -3.45
CA LEU A 66 2.37 8.17 -2.98
C LEU A 66 1.93 9.09 -4.11
N PHE A 67 0.66 9.02 -4.46
CA PHE A 67 0.04 9.87 -5.45
C PHE A 67 -0.76 10.96 -4.74
N ASP A 68 -0.54 12.22 -5.12
CA ASP A 68 -1.19 13.35 -4.46
C ASP A 68 -2.36 13.94 -5.24
N GLY A 69 -2.81 13.24 -6.27
CA GLY A 69 -3.85 13.71 -7.17
C GLY A 69 -3.28 14.25 -8.48
N THR A 70 -1.99 14.53 -8.53
CA THR A 70 -1.31 15.07 -9.70
C THR A 70 -0.04 14.30 -10.00
N ASN A 71 0.80 14.12 -9.02
CA ASN A 71 2.12 13.48 -9.19
C ASN A 71 2.27 12.29 -8.27
N SER A 72 2.97 11.27 -8.75
CA SER A 72 3.42 10.15 -7.94
C SER A 72 4.87 10.34 -7.53
N ARG A 73 5.15 10.04 -6.26
CA ARG A 73 6.52 10.11 -5.72
C ARG A 73 6.85 8.84 -4.99
N THR A 74 8.06 8.39 -5.15
CA THR A 74 8.54 7.20 -4.43
C THR A 74 8.73 7.53 -2.96
N ILE A 75 8.13 6.73 -2.10
CA ILE A 75 8.26 6.88 -0.65
C ILE A 75 8.93 5.68 0.01
N GLY A 76 9.12 4.61 -0.72
CA GLY A 76 9.79 3.44 -0.20
C GLY A 76 10.08 2.43 -1.29
N SER A 77 10.96 1.51 -0.99
CA SER A 77 11.25 0.39 -1.89
C SER A 77 11.69 -0.81 -1.07
N ALA A 78 11.56 -1.97 -1.67
CA ALA A 78 11.98 -3.22 -1.05
C ALA A 78 12.47 -4.20 -2.11
N ILE A 79 13.43 -5.02 -1.73
CA ILE A 79 13.87 -6.13 -2.54
C ILE A 79 13.19 -7.38 -2.00
N CYS A 80 12.36 -8.00 -2.82
CA CYS A 80 11.55 -9.13 -2.39
C CYS A 80 12.43 -10.37 -2.18
N PRO A 81 12.29 -11.08 -1.06
CA PRO A 81 13.04 -12.33 -0.84
C PRO A 81 12.59 -13.46 -1.74
N GLY A 82 11.41 -13.35 -2.34
CA GLY A 82 10.88 -14.37 -3.22
C GLY A 82 10.08 -15.43 -2.48
N GLY A 83 9.57 -16.38 -3.24
CA GLY A 83 8.75 -17.46 -2.71
C GLY A 83 7.27 -17.25 -2.90
N ALA A 84 6.48 -18.21 -2.48
CA ALA A 84 5.03 -18.17 -2.50
C ALA A 84 4.50 -18.06 -1.08
N ASP A 85 3.41 -17.33 -0.90
CA ASP A 85 2.71 -17.20 0.38
C ASP A 85 3.65 -16.73 1.50
N THR A 86 4.55 -15.82 1.18
CA THR A 86 5.57 -15.29 2.10
C THR A 86 5.58 -13.78 2.09
N LEU A 87 6.08 -13.19 3.19
CA LEU A 87 6.22 -11.75 3.29
C LEU A 87 7.29 -11.26 2.33
N GLN A 88 6.93 -10.37 1.43
CA GLN A 88 7.84 -9.78 0.45
C GLN A 88 8.32 -8.39 0.83
N ALA A 89 7.49 -7.63 1.52
CA ALA A 89 7.85 -6.28 1.95
C ALA A 89 7.02 -5.87 3.17
N PHE A 90 7.61 -5.05 4.01
CA PHE A 90 6.92 -4.47 5.16
C PHE A 90 7.32 -3.01 5.27
N PHE A 91 6.33 -2.13 5.28
CA PHE A 91 6.56 -0.70 5.46
C PHE A 91 5.82 -0.24 6.71
N ALA A 92 6.52 0.43 7.59
CA ALA A 92 5.92 1.01 8.79
C ALA A 92 6.13 2.51 8.77
N PHE A 93 5.10 3.26 9.16
CA PHE A 93 5.12 4.71 9.12
C PHE A 93 4.67 5.27 10.47
N THR A 94 5.33 6.32 10.91
CA THR A 94 4.95 7.01 12.13
C THR A 94 3.79 7.96 11.88
N ASN A 95 3.81 8.65 10.75
CA ASN A 95 2.86 9.73 10.52
C ASN A 95 2.55 9.94 9.05
N LEU A 96 2.25 8.87 8.34
CA LEU A 96 1.89 8.94 6.94
C LEU A 96 0.38 9.09 6.80
N PHE A 97 -0.04 10.17 6.16
CA PHE A 97 -1.42 10.58 6.13
C PHE A 97 -1.89 10.78 4.69
N LEU A 98 -3.09 10.31 4.39
CA LEU A 98 -3.75 10.55 3.11
C LEU A 98 -4.90 11.51 3.38
N PRO A 99 -4.71 12.82 3.19
CA PRO A 99 -5.65 13.83 3.69
C PRO A 99 -6.91 13.99 2.86
N THR A 100 -6.93 13.51 1.63
CA THR A 100 -8.09 13.63 0.75
C THR A 100 -8.28 12.38 -0.08
N VAL A 101 -9.44 12.26 -0.72
CA VAL A 101 -9.74 11.14 -1.62
C VAL A 101 -8.89 11.15 -2.90
N ALA A 102 -8.19 12.26 -3.18
CA ALA A 102 -7.28 12.32 -4.32
C ALA A 102 -5.92 11.68 -4.02
N HIS A 103 -5.58 11.53 -2.74
CA HIS A 103 -4.33 10.88 -2.34
C HIS A 103 -4.49 9.37 -2.37
N ALA A 104 -3.47 8.68 -2.83
CA ALA A 104 -3.50 7.23 -2.95
C ALA A 104 -2.11 6.63 -2.84
N PHE A 105 -2.04 5.37 -2.42
CA PHE A 105 -0.84 4.59 -2.60
C PHE A 105 -0.89 3.85 -3.92
N ARG A 106 0.24 3.80 -4.58
CA ARG A 106 0.48 3.02 -5.79
C ARG A 106 1.78 2.27 -5.65
N ALA A 107 1.96 1.25 -6.45
CA ALA A 107 3.19 0.47 -6.45
C ALA A 107 3.66 0.22 -7.88
N GLN A 108 4.94 -0.06 -8.01
CA GLN A 108 5.55 -0.34 -9.31
C GLN A 108 6.63 -1.39 -9.13
N LEU A 109 6.66 -2.34 -10.05
CA LEU A 109 7.70 -3.36 -10.06
C LEU A 109 8.70 -3.03 -11.16
N ARG A 110 9.97 -3.35 -10.91
CA ARG A 110 11.02 -3.18 -11.91
C ARG A 110 11.02 -4.32 -12.90
N THR A 111 10.44 -5.46 -12.53
CA THR A 111 10.32 -6.64 -13.37
C THR A 111 8.86 -7.10 -13.33
N PRO A 112 8.24 -7.45 -14.46
CA PRO A 112 6.84 -7.86 -14.43
C PRO A 112 6.66 -9.18 -13.68
N LEU A 113 5.51 -9.33 -13.04
CA LEU A 113 5.14 -10.60 -12.44
C LEU A 113 4.86 -11.63 -13.53
N ALA A 114 5.21 -12.88 -13.26
CA ALA A 114 4.84 -13.98 -14.13
C ALA A 114 3.32 -14.17 -14.11
N SER A 115 2.80 -14.78 -15.18
CA SER A 115 1.37 -15.06 -15.27
C SER A 115 0.92 -15.87 -14.05
N GLY A 116 -0.13 -15.40 -13.38
CA GLY A 116 -0.67 -16.04 -12.18
C GLY A 116 0.01 -15.68 -10.87
N ALA A 117 1.16 -15.00 -10.91
CA ALA A 117 1.79 -14.51 -9.69
C ALA A 117 1.10 -13.22 -9.22
N THR A 118 1.01 -13.05 -7.91
CA THR A 118 0.37 -11.88 -7.31
C THR A 118 1.19 -11.35 -6.14
N LEU A 119 1.03 -10.04 -5.90
CA LEU A 119 1.46 -9.41 -4.67
C LEU A 119 0.23 -8.86 -3.97
N ASP A 120 0.02 -9.31 -2.75
CA ASP A 120 -1.16 -8.96 -1.96
C ASP A 120 -0.75 -7.96 -0.89
N PHE A 121 -1.36 -6.77 -0.95
CA PHE A 121 -1.07 -5.66 -0.05
C PHE A 121 -2.14 -5.59 1.02
N THR A 122 -1.72 -5.41 2.27
CA THR A 122 -2.62 -5.12 3.38
C THR A 122 -2.21 -3.79 4.00
N PHE A 123 -3.14 -2.87 4.06
CA PHE A 123 -2.94 -1.54 4.61
C PHE A 123 -3.63 -1.47 5.97
N ILE A 124 -2.88 -1.13 7.00
CA ILE A 124 -3.39 -1.05 8.37
C ILE A 124 -3.21 0.38 8.86
N GLY A 125 -4.27 0.95 9.39
CA GLY A 125 -4.23 2.32 9.87
C GLY A 125 -5.53 2.76 10.48
N GLU A 126 -5.84 4.04 10.32
CA GLU A 126 -7.00 4.69 10.93
C GLU A 126 -7.64 5.66 9.95
N GLU A 127 -8.96 5.80 10.05
CA GLU A 127 -9.75 6.74 9.27
C GLU A 127 -10.33 7.78 10.21
N PHE A 128 -10.36 9.01 9.78
CA PHE A 128 -10.83 10.16 10.59
C PHE A 128 -12.18 10.69 10.15
#